data_ae52fbc62372fc0037a79fabe8aedf45
#
_entry.id   ae52fbc62372fc0037a79fabe8aedf45
#
_cell.length_a   1.000
_cell.length_b   1.000
_cell.length_c   1.000
_cell.angle_alpha   90.00
_cell.angle_beta   90.00
_cell.angle_gamma   90.00
#
_symmetry.space_group_name_H-M   'P 1'
#
loop_
_entity.id
_entity.type
_entity.pdbx_description
1 polymer ?
#
loop_
_entity_poly.entity_id
_entity_poly.type
_entity_poly.pdbx_seq_one_letter_code
_entity_poly.pdbx_strand_id
1 'polypeptide(L)'
;MEIRKLIESDYDMVVELYKELDEMHVQARPDYFVHREKGEVYPKAAFVHNLAYPGSFDIGAFENEQLVGFVSATLWEESGMVKEVKTVCLDNIYVLPAYRRKGVATKLFVEVELWAKEQGATRLDLWTWDFNKNAISMYQAMGMTPQRYVFEKKL
;
A
#
# COMPACT_ATOMS: atom_id res chain seq x y z
N MET A 1 18.53 0.86 8.67
CA MET A 1 17.11 0.99 8.21
C MET A 1 16.21 0.51 9.32
N GLU A 2 15.35 1.37 9.81
CA GLU A 2 14.34 1.12 10.84
C GLU A 2 12.96 0.97 10.19
N ILE A 3 12.13 0.07 10.70
CA ILE A 3 10.70 -0.03 10.33
C ILE A 3 9.90 0.29 11.58
N ARG A 4 8.99 1.27 11.48
CA ARG A 4 8.13 1.69 12.59
C ARG A 4 6.77 2.17 12.10
N LYS A 5 5.82 2.23 13.02
CA LYS A 5 4.52 2.88 12.76
C LYS A 5 4.72 4.34 12.38
N LEU A 6 3.91 4.80 11.43
CA LEU A 6 3.83 6.21 11.06
C LEU A 6 3.12 6.98 12.18
N ILE A 7 3.51 8.23 12.36
CA ILE A 7 2.93 9.18 13.31
C ILE A 7 2.57 10.48 12.58
N GLU A 8 1.77 11.33 13.20
CA GLU A 8 1.27 12.55 12.54
C GLU A 8 2.38 13.46 12.00
N SER A 9 3.51 13.56 12.70
CA SER A 9 4.66 14.36 12.26
C SER A 9 5.37 13.82 11.01
N ASP A 10 5.09 12.59 10.60
CA ASP A 10 5.66 12.00 9.38
C ASP A 10 4.90 12.44 8.10
N TYR A 11 3.77 13.14 8.25
CA TYR A 11 2.87 13.46 7.13
C TYR A 11 3.58 14.05 5.92
N ASP A 12 4.46 15.03 6.12
CA ASP A 12 5.12 15.72 5.01
C ASP A 12 6.01 14.77 4.20
N MET A 13 6.68 13.81 4.85
CA MET A 13 7.44 12.77 4.16
C MET A 13 6.53 11.75 3.47
N VAL A 14 5.43 11.38 4.12
CA VAL A 14 4.48 10.41 3.59
C VAL A 14 3.80 10.93 2.33
N VAL A 15 3.33 12.19 2.33
CA VAL A 15 2.64 12.77 1.17
C VAL A 15 3.56 12.92 -0.04
N GLU A 16 4.87 13.13 0.16
CA GLU A 16 5.84 13.12 -0.95
C GLU A 16 5.88 11.74 -1.63
N LEU A 17 5.96 10.67 -0.87
CA LEU A 17 6.00 9.32 -1.42
C LEU A 17 4.66 8.93 -2.08
N TYR A 18 3.53 9.37 -1.51
CA TYR A 18 2.22 9.20 -2.14
C TYR A 18 2.14 9.96 -3.47
N LYS A 19 2.72 11.17 -3.55
CA LYS A 19 2.79 11.93 -4.80
C LYS A 19 3.60 11.20 -5.87
N GLU A 20 4.74 10.63 -5.51
CA GLU A 20 5.55 9.84 -6.45
C GLU A 20 4.80 8.58 -6.92
N LEU A 21 4.08 7.90 -6.02
CA LEU A 21 3.25 6.75 -6.35
C LEU A 21 2.11 7.15 -7.32
N ASP A 22 1.42 8.25 -7.04
CA ASP A 22 0.34 8.80 -7.88
C ASP A 22 0.87 9.15 -9.29
N GLU A 23 1.98 9.84 -9.36
CA GLU A 23 2.61 10.24 -10.62
C GLU A 23 3.02 9.02 -11.48
N MET A 24 3.46 7.95 -10.85
CA MET A 24 3.76 6.69 -11.55
C MET A 24 2.50 6.14 -12.27
N HIS A 25 1.32 6.26 -11.64
CA HIS A 25 0.06 5.84 -12.24
C HIS A 25 -0.34 6.78 -13.40
N VAL A 26 -0.19 8.09 -13.22
CA VAL A 26 -0.46 9.11 -14.27
C VAL A 26 0.41 8.87 -15.48
N GLN A 27 1.70 8.63 -15.29
CA GLN A 27 2.63 8.35 -16.39
C GLN A 27 2.31 7.03 -17.12
N ALA A 28 1.89 6.00 -16.40
CA ALA A 28 1.55 4.71 -17.00
C ALA A 28 0.21 4.73 -17.75
N ARG A 29 -0.77 5.48 -17.24
CA ARG A 29 -2.13 5.55 -17.78
C ARG A 29 -2.65 7.00 -17.79
N PRO A 30 -2.06 7.88 -18.61
CA PRO A 30 -2.48 9.27 -18.72
C PRO A 30 -3.89 9.42 -19.35
N ASP A 31 -4.41 8.34 -19.96
CA ASP A 31 -5.79 8.24 -20.45
C ASP A 31 -6.81 7.95 -19.34
N TYR A 32 -6.35 7.57 -18.15
CA TYR A 32 -7.22 7.14 -17.04
C TYR A 32 -7.02 7.99 -15.78
N PHE A 33 -5.78 8.32 -15.42
CA PHE A 33 -5.45 9.08 -14.24
C PHE A 33 -5.23 10.57 -14.55
N VAL A 34 -5.59 11.42 -13.59
CA VAL A 34 -5.34 12.85 -13.66
C VAL A 34 -4.21 13.23 -12.72
N HIS A 35 -3.43 14.24 -13.11
CA HIS A 35 -2.43 14.83 -12.24
C HIS A 35 -3.11 15.55 -11.07
N ARG A 36 -2.62 15.34 -9.84
CA ARG A 36 -3.13 15.95 -8.62
C ARG A 36 -2.00 16.56 -7.81
N GLU A 37 -2.29 17.63 -7.06
CA GLU A 37 -1.34 18.23 -6.14
C GLU A 37 -1.24 17.39 -4.83
N LYS A 38 -0.17 17.58 -4.05
CA LYS A 38 0.12 16.77 -2.85
C LYS A 38 -1.07 16.66 -1.89
N GLY A 39 -1.70 17.78 -1.56
CA GLY A 39 -2.84 17.79 -0.64
C GLY A 39 -4.09 17.10 -1.18
N GLU A 40 -4.20 16.94 -2.50
CA GLU A 40 -5.28 16.21 -3.17
C GLU A 40 -4.98 14.72 -3.24
N VAL A 41 -3.70 14.34 -3.36
CA VAL A 41 -3.27 12.93 -3.45
C VAL A 41 -3.55 12.23 -2.13
N TYR A 42 -3.16 12.83 -1.01
CA TYR A 42 -3.43 12.29 0.32
C TYR A 42 -3.64 13.43 1.33
N PRO A 43 -4.89 13.86 1.58
CA PRO A 43 -5.20 14.92 2.52
C PRO A 43 -4.73 14.59 3.94
N LYS A 44 -4.18 15.58 4.66
CA LYS A 44 -3.70 15.37 6.03
C LYS A 44 -4.78 14.84 6.96
N ALA A 45 -6.03 15.29 6.81
CA ALA A 45 -7.14 14.80 7.61
C ALA A 45 -7.40 13.30 7.41
N ALA A 46 -7.25 12.79 6.18
CA ALA A 46 -7.36 11.36 5.90
C ALA A 46 -6.22 10.57 6.54
N PHE A 47 -4.99 11.09 6.47
CA PHE A 47 -3.84 10.48 7.11
C PHE A 47 -4.04 10.34 8.63
N VAL A 48 -4.41 11.43 9.30
CA VAL A 48 -4.66 11.44 10.76
C VAL A 48 -5.81 10.50 11.13
N HIS A 49 -6.87 10.47 10.31
CA HIS A 49 -7.98 9.53 10.51
C HIS A 49 -7.52 8.08 10.44
N ASN A 50 -6.72 7.73 9.44
CA ASN A 50 -6.20 6.37 9.27
C ASN A 50 -5.30 5.96 10.43
N LEU A 51 -4.41 6.84 10.89
CA LEU A 51 -3.56 6.56 12.06
C LEU A 51 -4.37 6.25 13.33
N ALA A 52 -5.54 6.85 13.48
CA ALA A 52 -6.44 6.65 14.62
C ALA A 52 -7.38 5.45 14.46
N TYR A 53 -7.53 4.93 13.24
CA TYR A 53 -8.47 3.84 12.97
C TYR A 53 -7.89 2.49 13.40
N PRO A 54 -8.55 1.75 14.31
CA PRO A 54 -8.02 0.49 14.84
C PRO A 54 -7.81 -0.62 13.80
N GLY A 55 -8.56 -0.54 12.68
CA GLY A 55 -8.45 -1.47 11.56
C GLY A 55 -7.41 -1.05 10.51
N SER A 56 -6.61 -0.02 10.77
CA SER A 56 -5.55 0.45 9.87
C SER A 56 -4.15 0.08 10.38
N PHE A 57 -3.26 -0.20 9.45
CA PHE A 57 -1.86 -0.48 9.74
C PHE A 57 -0.97 0.29 8.77
N ASP A 58 -0.38 1.37 9.28
CA ASP A 58 0.44 2.30 8.52
C ASP A 58 1.86 2.31 9.09
N ILE A 59 2.84 1.80 8.33
CA ILE A 59 4.25 1.75 8.73
C ILE A 59 5.16 2.32 7.66
N GLY A 60 6.31 2.81 8.09
CA GLY A 60 7.35 3.35 7.22
C GLY A 60 8.70 2.67 7.45
N ALA A 61 9.49 2.59 6.40
CA ALA A 61 10.90 2.24 6.43
C ALA A 61 11.74 3.53 6.40
N PHE A 62 12.60 3.69 7.38
CA PHE A 62 13.42 4.90 7.56
C PHE A 62 14.91 4.59 7.45
N GLU A 63 15.63 5.46 6.78
CA GLU A 63 17.08 5.47 6.73
C GLU A 63 17.58 6.87 7.08
N ASN A 64 18.38 6.98 8.17
CA ASN A 64 18.84 8.27 8.68
C ASN A 64 17.70 9.29 8.87
N GLU A 65 16.61 8.87 9.52
CA GLU A 65 15.40 9.66 9.78
C GLU A 65 14.57 10.04 8.52
N GLN A 66 15.01 9.65 7.35
CA GLN A 66 14.30 9.87 6.09
C GLN A 66 13.38 8.68 5.78
N LEU A 67 12.12 8.95 5.47
CA LEU A 67 11.19 7.94 4.99
C LEU A 67 11.59 7.49 3.57
N VAL A 68 11.93 6.22 3.41
CA VAL A 68 12.38 5.67 2.11
C VAL A 68 11.40 4.68 1.50
N GLY A 69 10.37 4.33 2.23
CA GLY A 69 9.26 3.50 1.77
C GLY A 69 8.18 3.40 2.83
N PHE A 70 6.98 3.08 2.43
CA PHE A 70 5.85 2.89 3.33
C PHE A 70 4.92 1.78 2.84
N VAL A 71 4.09 1.29 3.74
CA VAL A 71 2.94 0.45 3.44
C VAL A 71 1.75 0.89 4.29
N SER A 72 0.57 0.86 3.69
CA SER A 72 -0.71 0.99 4.38
C SER A 72 -1.57 -0.24 4.11
N ALA A 73 -2.28 -0.72 5.14
CA ALA A 73 -3.16 -1.86 5.05
C ALA A 73 -4.39 -1.66 5.95
N THR A 74 -5.51 -2.23 5.54
CA THR A 74 -6.79 -2.12 6.24
C THR A 74 -7.40 -3.50 6.50
N LEU A 75 -7.93 -3.70 7.69
CA LEU A 75 -8.69 -4.88 8.08
C LEU A 75 -10.15 -4.76 7.63
N TRP A 76 -10.61 -5.78 6.92
CA TRP A 76 -12.01 -5.91 6.47
C TRP A 76 -12.63 -7.18 7.04
N GLU A 77 -13.88 -7.04 7.48
CA GLU A 77 -14.71 -8.17 7.87
C GLU A 77 -15.86 -8.29 6.87
N GLU A 78 -15.92 -9.41 6.16
CA GLU A 78 -16.95 -9.69 5.17
C GLU A 78 -17.87 -10.79 5.66
N SER A 79 -19.19 -10.63 5.38
CA SER A 79 -20.22 -11.62 5.69
C SER A 79 -21.35 -11.57 4.66
N GLY A 80 -22.29 -12.47 4.75
CA GLY A 80 -23.46 -12.52 3.85
C GLY A 80 -23.26 -13.50 2.70
N MET A 81 -23.03 -13.03 1.47
CA MET A 81 -22.83 -13.90 0.30
C MET A 81 -21.51 -14.68 0.33
N VAL A 82 -20.54 -14.20 1.10
CA VAL A 82 -19.28 -14.89 1.34
C VAL A 82 -19.28 -15.47 2.75
N LYS A 83 -18.44 -16.46 3.01
CA LYS A 83 -18.19 -16.93 4.37
C LYS A 83 -17.65 -15.77 5.21
N GLU A 84 -17.97 -15.75 6.50
CA GLU A 84 -17.34 -14.81 7.44
C GLU A 84 -15.83 -14.95 7.35
N VAL A 85 -15.17 -13.90 6.86
CA VAL A 85 -13.73 -13.86 6.63
C VAL A 85 -13.18 -12.53 7.09
N LYS A 86 -12.11 -12.57 7.87
CA LYS A 86 -11.28 -11.41 8.11
C LYS A 86 -10.20 -11.36 7.04
N THR A 87 -10.19 -10.28 6.29
CA THR A 87 -9.22 -10.03 5.23
C THR A 87 -8.45 -8.76 5.53
N VAL A 88 -7.14 -8.79 5.43
CA VAL A 88 -6.34 -7.57 5.37
C VAL A 88 -6.12 -7.22 3.91
N CYS A 89 -6.51 -6.01 3.51
CA CYS A 89 -6.18 -5.44 2.22
C CYS A 89 -4.91 -4.60 2.36
N LEU A 90 -3.88 -4.88 1.58
CA LEU A 90 -2.73 -4.01 1.42
C LEU A 90 -3.11 -2.90 0.43
N ASP A 91 -3.38 -1.71 0.95
CA ASP A 91 -3.91 -0.59 0.16
C ASP A 91 -2.83 0.07 -0.70
N ASN A 92 -1.69 0.34 -0.10
CA ASN A 92 -0.56 0.98 -0.78
C ASN A 92 0.76 0.41 -0.28
N ILE A 93 1.73 0.26 -1.18
CA ILE A 93 3.13 0.02 -0.86
C ILE A 93 4.00 0.78 -1.86
N TYR A 94 4.93 1.56 -1.36
CA TYR A 94 5.86 2.30 -2.20
C TYR A 94 7.26 2.34 -1.57
N VAL A 95 8.27 2.26 -2.42
CA VAL A 95 9.67 2.40 -2.04
C VAL A 95 10.35 3.32 -3.05
N LEU A 96 11.05 4.32 -2.54
CA LEU A 96 11.84 5.25 -3.35
C LEU A 96 12.76 4.50 -4.32
N PRO A 97 12.92 4.95 -5.58
CA PRO A 97 13.73 4.27 -6.59
C PRO A 97 15.15 3.89 -6.12
N ALA A 98 15.82 4.78 -5.40
CA ALA A 98 17.17 4.57 -4.87
C ALA A 98 17.27 3.43 -3.84
N TYR A 99 16.15 3.03 -3.25
CA TYR A 99 16.06 1.99 -2.21
C TYR A 99 15.42 0.69 -2.70
N ARG A 100 15.00 0.63 -3.96
CA ARG A 100 14.45 -0.58 -4.57
C ARG A 100 15.53 -1.67 -4.73
N ARG A 101 15.06 -2.93 -4.85
CA ARG A 101 15.92 -4.13 -4.98
C ARG A 101 16.85 -4.39 -3.77
N LYS A 102 16.60 -3.71 -2.65
CA LYS A 102 17.34 -3.87 -1.37
C LYS A 102 16.48 -4.57 -0.30
N GLY A 103 15.36 -5.20 -0.68
CA GLY A 103 14.48 -5.94 0.22
C GLY A 103 13.56 -5.07 1.07
N VAL A 104 13.49 -3.74 0.85
CA VAL A 104 12.65 -2.83 1.67
C VAL A 104 11.17 -3.20 1.56
N ALA A 105 10.64 -3.34 0.35
CA ALA A 105 9.25 -3.71 0.14
C ALA A 105 8.91 -5.09 0.74
N THR A 106 9.81 -6.05 0.62
CA THR A 106 9.65 -7.38 1.24
C THR A 106 9.54 -7.28 2.76
N LYS A 107 10.36 -6.47 3.40
CA LYS A 107 10.30 -6.27 4.86
C LYS A 107 8.98 -5.62 5.27
N LEU A 108 8.56 -4.56 4.58
CA LEU A 108 7.27 -3.91 4.82
C LEU A 108 6.09 -4.89 4.64
N PHE A 109 6.13 -5.72 3.60
CA PHE A 109 5.11 -6.73 3.34
C PHE A 109 5.03 -7.77 4.47
N VAL A 110 6.17 -8.25 4.95
CA VAL A 110 6.23 -9.21 6.07
C VAL A 110 5.60 -8.64 7.34
N GLU A 111 5.81 -7.37 7.64
CA GLU A 111 5.16 -6.70 8.78
C GLU A 111 3.63 -6.68 8.64
N VAL A 112 3.12 -6.46 7.42
CA VAL A 112 1.66 -6.55 7.15
C VAL A 112 1.15 -7.97 7.36
N GLU A 113 1.89 -8.99 6.90
CA GLU A 113 1.50 -10.40 7.15
C GLU A 113 1.46 -10.76 8.63
N LEU A 114 2.43 -10.27 9.41
CA LEU A 114 2.46 -10.49 10.86
C LEU A 114 1.27 -9.81 11.52
N TRP A 115 1.03 -8.55 11.22
CA TRP A 115 -0.13 -7.83 11.74
C TRP A 115 -1.46 -8.50 11.33
N ALA A 116 -1.60 -8.93 10.09
CA ALA A 116 -2.80 -9.63 9.63
C ALA A 116 -3.09 -10.88 10.48
N LYS A 117 -2.06 -11.68 10.76
CA LYS A 117 -2.18 -12.86 11.63
C LYS A 117 -2.57 -12.48 13.06
N GLU A 118 -2.02 -11.43 13.63
CA GLU A 118 -2.37 -10.89 14.95
C GLU A 118 -3.84 -10.45 15.03
N GLN A 119 -4.38 -9.89 13.92
CA GLN A 119 -5.79 -9.54 13.82
C GLN A 119 -6.73 -10.75 13.62
N GLY A 120 -6.19 -11.95 13.49
CA GLY A 120 -6.96 -13.14 13.17
C GLY A 120 -7.45 -13.17 11.72
N ALA A 121 -6.83 -12.41 10.83
CA ALA A 121 -7.15 -12.46 9.42
C ALA A 121 -6.70 -13.79 8.81
N THR A 122 -7.53 -14.34 7.94
CA THR A 122 -7.26 -15.57 7.20
C THR A 122 -6.87 -15.33 5.76
N ARG A 123 -6.94 -14.06 5.34
CA ARG A 123 -6.60 -13.60 3.99
C ARG A 123 -5.82 -12.30 4.05
N LEU A 124 -4.89 -12.17 3.09
CA LEU A 124 -4.24 -10.93 2.71
C LEU A 124 -4.46 -10.75 1.21
N ASP A 125 -5.04 -9.66 0.80
CA ASP A 125 -5.22 -9.34 -0.61
C ASP A 125 -4.74 -7.92 -0.95
N LEU A 126 -4.67 -7.63 -2.24
CA LEU A 126 -4.33 -6.32 -2.76
C LEU A 126 -4.82 -6.20 -4.21
N TRP A 127 -4.89 -4.96 -4.69
CA TRP A 127 -5.18 -4.67 -6.09
C TRP A 127 -3.96 -4.01 -6.72
N THR A 128 -3.61 -4.45 -7.91
CA THR A 128 -2.51 -3.86 -8.66
C THR A 128 -2.87 -3.76 -10.14
N TRP A 129 -2.36 -2.73 -10.79
CA TRP A 129 -2.53 -2.55 -12.22
C TRP A 129 -1.62 -3.48 -13.01
N ASP A 130 -2.10 -3.96 -14.16
CA ASP A 130 -1.33 -4.86 -15.03
C ASP A 130 0.00 -4.27 -15.50
N PHE A 131 0.11 -2.97 -15.66
CA PHE A 131 1.36 -2.31 -16.03
C PHE A 131 2.46 -2.43 -14.96
N ASN A 132 2.09 -2.64 -13.70
CA ASN A 132 3.04 -2.68 -12.58
C ASN A 132 3.71 -4.07 -12.45
N LYS A 133 4.41 -4.49 -13.50
CA LYS A 133 5.01 -5.84 -13.58
C LYS A 133 6.01 -6.14 -12.45
N ASN A 134 6.74 -5.12 -11.98
CA ASN A 134 7.68 -5.28 -10.88
C ASN A 134 6.97 -5.62 -9.57
N ALA A 135 5.87 -4.94 -9.26
CA ALA A 135 5.07 -5.23 -8.07
C ALA A 135 4.41 -6.61 -8.17
N ILE A 136 3.82 -6.95 -9.34
CA ILE A 136 3.23 -8.27 -9.58
C ILE A 136 4.26 -9.38 -9.34
N SER A 137 5.48 -9.24 -9.88
CA SER A 137 6.55 -10.22 -9.67
C SER A 137 6.95 -10.33 -8.20
N MET A 138 6.98 -9.22 -7.47
CA MET A 138 7.24 -9.22 -6.04
C MET A 138 6.15 -9.96 -5.27
N TYR A 139 4.88 -9.66 -5.51
CA TYR A 139 3.76 -10.32 -4.84
C TYR A 139 3.75 -11.82 -5.10
N GLN A 140 4.00 -12.25 -6.33
CA GLN A 140 4.12 -13.68 -6.66
C GLN A 140 5.29 -14.35 -5.92
N ALA A 141 6.44 -13.67 -5.81
CA ALA A 141 7.57 -14.16 -5.03
C ALA A 141 7.27 -14.26 -3.53
N MET A 142 6.32 -13.45 -3.02
CA MET A 142 5.80 -13.52 -1.65
C MET A 142 4.68 -14.57 -1.48
N GLY A 143 4.40 -15.38 -2.50
CA GLY A 143 3.42 -16.46 -2.46
C GLY A 143 1.98 -16.05 -2.79
N MET A 144 1.76 -14.81 -3.24
CA MET A 144 0.42 -14.38 -3.66
C MET A 144 0.07 -14.95 -5.03
N THR A 145 -1.21 -15.25 -5.22
CA THR A 145 -1.78 -15.75 -6.48
C THR A 145 -2.90 -14.85 -6.96
N PRO A 146 -3.09 -14.67 -8.28
CA PRO A 146 -4.20 -13.89 -8.80
C PRO A 146 -5.55 -14.45 -8.33
N GLN A 147 -6.42 -13.56 -7.83
CA GLN A 147 -7.76 -13.91 -7.34
C GLN A 147 -8.84 -13.61 -8.38
N ARG A 148 -8.73 -12.46 -9.05
CA ARG A 148 -9.70 -11.98 -10.04
C ARG A 148 -9.02 -11.16 -11.13
N TYR A 149 -9.71 -10.99 -12.25
CA TYR A 149 -9.27 -10.14 -13.36
C TYR A 149 -10.31 -9.05 -13.62
N VAL A 150 -9.85 -7.88 -14.00
CA VAL A 150 -10.67 -6.78 -14.50
C VAL A 150 -10.31 -6.56 -15.97
N PHE A 151 -11.30 -6.60 -16.85
CA PHE A 151 -11.13 -6.36 -18.28
C PHE A 151 -11.77 -5.03 -18.65
N GLU A 152 -11.11 -4.25 -19.50
CA GLU A 152 -11.63 -2.99 -20.03
C GLU A 152 -11.70 -3.02 -21.56
N LYS A 153 -12.60 -2.23 -22.11
CA LYS A 153 -12.71 -2.00 -23.56
C LYS A 153 -13.06 -0.54 -23.78
N LYS A 154 -12.23 0.16 -24.59
CA LYS A 154 -12.60 1.50 -25.05
C LYS A 154 -13.70 1.39 -26.08
N LEU A 155 -14.73 2.28 -25.99
CA LEU A 155 -15.87 2.35 -26.90
C LEU A 155 -15.71 3.52 -27.87
#